data_63b08abc08d082604a23aa4ac281c32b
#
_entry.id   63b08abc08d082604a23aa4ac281c32b
#
_cell.length_a   1.000
_cell.length_b   1.000
_cell.length_c   1.000
_cell.angle_alpha   90.00
_cell.angle_beta   90.00
_cell.angle_gamma   90.00
#
_symmetry.space_group_name_H-M   'P 1'
#
loop_
_entity.id
_entity.type
_entity.pdbx_description
1 polymer ?
#
loop_
_entity_poly.entity_id
_entity_poly.type
_entity_poly.pdbx_seq_one_letter_code
_entity_poly.pdbx_strand_id
1 'polypeptide(L)'
;MDIILLQKVANLGQIGDRVKVKSGYARNFLVPTGRATMATAANIAKFEAQRHELEAKANQELAAAQERAAKLENFKLELKAKAGTEGKLFGSIGTSDIAEAAVKAGQPISRSEVRMPTGPIRVTGEHQVQLHLHTDVDVTLQVTIVAEE
;
A
#
# COMPACT_ATOMS: atom_id res chain seq x y z
N MET A 1 -21.13 -4.81 -18.71
CA MET A 1 -19.94 -5.10 -19.53
C MET A 1 -19.09 -6.12 -18.80
N ASP A 2 -18.75 -7.20 -19.46
CA ASP A 2 -17.93 -8.24 -18.86
C ASP A 2 -16.46 -7.95 -19.10
N ILE A 3 -15.66 -8.09 -18.06
CA ILE A 3 -14.21 -7.88 -18.09
C ILE A 3 -13.49 -9.03 -17.37
N ILE A 4 -12.23 -9.19 -17.70
CA ILE A 4 -11.33 -10.12 -17.01
C ILE A 4 -10.31 -9.30 -16.24
N LEU A 5 -10.16 -9.60 -14.96
CA LEU A 5 -9.20 -8.92 -14.10
C LEU A 5 -7.77 -9.42 -14.38
N LEU A 6 -6.86 -8.51 -14.66
CA LEU A 6 -5.43 -8.77 -14.82
C LEU A 6 -4.64 -8.60 -13.53
N GLN A 7 -5.25 -7.94 -12.56
CA GLN A 7 -4.72 -7.73 -11.22
C GLN A 7 -5.84 -7.91 -10.20
N LYS A 8 -5.46 -8.20 -8.98
CA LYS A 8 -6.45 -8.18 -7.89
C LYS A 8 -6.98 -6.77 -7.68
N VAL A 9 -8.29 -6.62 -7.76
CA VAL A 9 -8.98 -5.36 -7.49
C VAL A 9 -9.86 -5.54 -6.26
N ALA A 10 -9.67 -4.69 -5.27
CA ALA A 10 -10.49 -4.70 -4.07
C ALA A 10 -11.98 -4.52 -4.42
N ASN A 11 -12.84 -5.29 -3.80
CA ASN A 11 -14.29 -5.32 -4.02
C ASN A 11 -14.77 -5.87 -5.38
N LEU A 12 -13.89 -6.30 -6.26
CA LEU A 12 -14.26 -6.91 -7.55
C LEU A 12 -13.90 -8.39 -7.63
N GLY A 13 -12.67 -8.75 -7.34
CA GLY A 13 -12.21 -10.13 -7.43
C GLY A 13 -10.71 -10.26 -7.56
N GLN A 14 -10.28 -11.46 -7.91
CA GLN A 14 -8.87 -11.81 -8.06
C GLN A 14 -8.44 -11.84 -9.53
N ILE A 15 -7.16 -12.10 -9.75
CA ILE A 15 -6.60 -12.25 -11.09
C ILE A 15 -7.31 -13.39 -11.82
N GLY A 16 -7.80 -13.10 -13.02
CA GLY A 16 -8.47 -14.06 -13.85
C GLY A 16 -9.97 -14.18 -13.64
N ASP A 17 -10.51 -13.48 -12.67
CA ASP A 17 -11.94 -13.46 -12.45
C ASP A 17 -12.65 -12.69 -13.55
N ARG A 18 -13.71 -13.29 -14.05
CA ARG A 18 -14.61 -12.64 -14.98
C ARG A 18 -15.71 -11.94 -14.21
N VAL A 19 -15.72 -10.62 -14.28
CA VAL A 19 -16.67 -9.80 -13.52
C VAL A 19 -17.47 -8.89 -14.43
N LYS A 20 -18.70 -8.61 -14.04
CA LYS A 20 -19.58 -7.70 -14.73
C LYS A 20 -19.58 -6.35 -14.01
N VAL A 21 -19.19 -5.30 -14.73
CA VAL A 21 -19.14 -3.93 -14.21
C VAL A 21 -19.85 -2.97 -15.13
N LYS A 22 -20.10 -1.76 -14.64
CA LYS A 22 -20.65 -0.69 -15.48
C LYS A 22 -19.66 -0.33 -16.58
N SER A 23 -20.14 -0.08 -17.79
CA SER A 23 -19.29 0.22 -18.95
C SER A 23 -18.39 1.44 -18.73
N GLY A 24 -18.87 2.47 -18.06
CA GLY A 24 -18.07 3.65 -17.71
C GLY A 24 -16.92 3.34 -16.78
N TYR A 25 -17.13 2.54 -15.77
CA TYR A 25 -16.10 2.12 -14.84
C TYR A 25 -15.00 1.29 -15.53
N ALA A 26 -15.41 0.34 -16.36
CA ALA A 26 -14.46 -0.47 -17.13
C ALA A 26 -13.64 0.37 -18.11
N ARG A 27 -14.29 1.21 -18.90
CA ARG A 27 -13.63 2.02 -19.94
C ARG A 27 -12.76 3.14 -19.40
N ASN A 28 -13.17 3.78 -18.31
CA ASN A 28 -12.50 4.97 -17.79
C ASN A 28 -11.45 4.66 -16.72
N PHE A 29 -11.54 3.52 -16.06
CA PHE A 29 -10.67 3.17 -14.96
C PHE A 29 -9.95 1.82 -15.15
N LEU A 30 -10.69 0.72 -15.27
CA LEU A 30 -10.07 -0.61 -15.25
C LEU A 30 -9.21 -0.89 -16.48
N VAL A 31 -9.71 -0.58 -17.66
CA VAL A 31 -8.97 -0.83 -18.91
C VAL A 31 -7.81 0.16 -19.10
N PRO A 32 -7.99 1.49 -18.96
CA PRO A 32 -6.89 2.43 -19.13
C PRO A 32 -5.74 2.27 -18.14
N THR A 33 -6.02 1.80 -16.92
CA THR A 33 -5.00 1.55 -15.90
C THR A 33 -4.34 0.17 -16.02
N GLY A 34 -4.76 -0.66 -16.98
CA GLY A 34 -4.22 -1.99 -17.19
C GLY A 34 -4.64 -3.02 -16.14
N ARG A 35 -5.65 -2.73 -15.34
CA ARG A 35 -6.13 -3.63 -14.28
C ARG A 35 -7.06 -4.71 -14.77
N ALA A 36 -7.70 -4.48 -15.93
CA ALA A 36 -8.62 -5.42 -16.55
C ALA A 36 -8.59 -5.30 -18.07
N THR A 37 -9.07 -6.32 -18.74
CA THR A 37 -9.26 -6.34 -20.17
C THR A 37 -10.70 -6.76 -20.51
N MET A 38 -11.15 -6.41 -21.69
CA MET A 38 -12.48 -6.82 -22.13
C MET A 38 -12.56 -8.33 -22.28
N ALA A 39 -13.65 -8.94 -21.81
CA ALA A 39 -13.89 -10.38 -21.89
C ALA A 39 -14.34 -10.83 -23.29
N THR A 40 -13.49 -10.61 -24.28
CA THR A 40 -13.68 -11.14 -25.64
C THR A 40 -13.03 -12.52 -25.77
N ALA A 41 -13.46 -13.33 -26.71
CA ALA A 41 -12.89 -14.65 -26.93
C ALA A 41 -11.36 -14.62 -27.15
N ALA A 42 -10.88 -13.65 -27.93
CA ALA A 42 -9.45 -13.44 -28.18
C ALA A 42 -8.69 -13.07 -26.88
N ASN A 43 -9.26 -12.21 -26.05
CA ASN A 43 -8.64 -11.78 -24.78
C ASN A 43 -8.67 -12.90 -23.75
N ILE A 44 -9.71 -13.70 -23.71
CA ILE A 44 -9.80 -14.88 -22.86
C ILE A 44 -8.68 -15.89 -23.19
N ALA A 45 -8.48 -16.16 -24.48
CA ALA A 45 -7.41 -17.05 -24.93
C ALA A 45 -6.00 -16.53 -24.56
N LYS A 46 -5.75 -15.24 -24.78
CA LYS A 46 -4.50 -14.59 -24.38
C LYS A 46 -4.29 -14.64 -22.87
N PHE A 47 -5.35 -14.41 -22.11
CA PHE A 47 -5.28 -14.45 -20.66
C PHE A 47 -4.93 -15.84 -20.15
N GLU A 48 -5.56 -16.88 -20.67
CA GLU A 48 -5.24 -18.27 -20.31
C GLU A 48 -3.78 -18.62 -20.58
N ALA A 49 -3.22 -18.15 -21.70
CA ALA A 49 -1.80 -18.34 -22.02
C ALA A 49 -0.87 -17.61 -21.04
N GLN A 50 -1.28 -16.45 -20.55
CA GLN A 50 -0.49 -15.60 -19.63
C GLN A 50 -0.81 -15.83 -18.14
N ARG A 51 -1.79 -16.66 -17.85
CA ARG A 51 -2.28 -16.88 -16.49
C ARG A 51 -1.17 -17.29 -15.52
N HIS A 52 -0.33 -18.21 -15.90
CA HIS A 52 0.79 -18.68 -15.07
C HIS A 52 1.79 -17.57 -14.77
N GLU A 53 2.11 -16.72 -15.76
CA GLU A 53 3.04 -15.58 -15.54
C GLU A 53 2.44 -14.55 -14.61
N LEU A 54 1.15 -14.22 -14.77
CA LEU A 54 0.45 -13.26 -13.93
C LEU A 54 0.31 -13.76 -12.48
N GLU A 55 -0.04 -15.03 -12.31
CA GLU A 55 -0.10 -15.64 -10.98
C GLU A 55 1.27 -15.69 -10.31
N ALA A 56 2.32 -16.04 -11.07
CA ALA A 56 3.69 -16.04 -10.54
C ALA A 56 4.14 -14.65 -10.10
N LYS A 57 3.89 -13.61 -10.90
CA LYS A 57 4.18 -12.22 -10.52
C LYS A 57 3.43 -11.80 -9.27
N ALA A 58 2.13 -12.08 -9.21
CA ALA A 58 1.31 -11.74 -8.05
C ALA A 58 1.82 -12.44 -6.78
N ASN A 59 2.20 -13.70 -6.88
CA ASN A 59 2.77 -14.45 -5.76
C ASN A 59 4.14 -13.89 -5.32
N GLN A 60 5.00 -13.49 -6.27
CA GLN A 60 6.29 -12.87 -5.96
C GLN A 60 6.12 -11.52 -5.27
N GLU A 61 5.22 -10.69 -5.77
CA GLU A 61 4.91 -9.38 -5.15
C GLU A 61 4.34 -9.56 -3.75
N LEU A 62 3.45 -10.52 -3.57
CA LEU A 62 2.89 -10.84 -2.26
C LEU A 62 3.96 -11.35 -1.29
N ALA A 63 4.82 -12.27 -1.73
CA ALA A 63 5.91 -12.78 -0.91
C ALA A 63 6.89 -11.67 -0.51
N ALA A 64 7.28 -10.80 -1.44
CA ALA A 64 8.13 -9.64 -1.15
C ALA A 64 7.48 -8.68 -0.15
N ALA A 65 6.18 -8.42 -0.28
CA ALA A 65 5.43 -7.59 0.65
C ALA A 65 5.37 -8.23 2.04
N GLN A 66 5.16 -9.53 2.12
CA GLN A 66 5.15 -10.27 3.39
C GLN A 66 6.52 -10.25 4.08
N GLU A 67 7.61 -10.38 3.35
CA GLU A 67 8.96 -10.25 3.91
C GLU A 67 9.22 -8.84 4.45
N ARG A 68 8.83 -7.82 3.71
CA ARG A 68 8.90 -6.43 4.17
C ARG A 68 8.05 -6.23 5.42
N ALA A 69 6.84 -6.78 5.43
CA ALA A 69 5.93 -6.71 6.57
C ALA A 69 6.55 -7.33 7.82
N ALA A 70 7.14 -8.52 7.72
CA ALA A 70 7.79 -9.19 8.83
C ALA A 70 8.97 -8.37 9.39
N LYS A 71 9.75 -7.74 8.53
CA LYS A 71 10.85 -6.85 8.95
C LYS A 71 10.34 -5.59 9.64
N LEU A 72 9.25 -5.01 9.13
CA LEU A 72 8.69 -3.78 9.67
C LEU A 72 7.87 -4.00 10.95
N GLU A 73 7.26 -5.16 11.11
CA GLU A 73 6.50 -5.51 12.32
C GLU A 73 7.37 -5.48 13.59
N ASN A 74 8.62 -5.89 13.48
CA ASN A 74 9.59 -5.86 14.56
C ASN A 74 10.43 -4.58 14.61
N PHE A 75 10.18 -3.65 13.69
CA PHE A 75 10.94 -2.42 13.58
C PHE A 75 10.25 -1.29 14.34
N LYS A 76 11.03 -0.58 15.15
CA LYS A 76 10.57 0.64 15.84
C LYS A 76 11.25 1.84 15.19
N LEU A 77 10.44 2.75 14.68
CA LEU A 77 10.93 3.97 14.09
C LEU A 77 11.00 5.07 15.14
N GLU A 78 12.15 5.68 15.28
CA GLU A 78 12.35 6.82 16.17
C GLU A 78 12.49 8.10 15.35
N LEU A 79 11.65 9.07 15.65
CA LEU A 79 11.65 10.38 15.02
C LEU A 79 11.97 11.47 16.04
N LYS A 80 12.85 12.38 15.67
CA LYS A 80 13.14 13.57 16.46
C LYS A 80 12.38 14.74 15.86
N ALA A 81 11.64 15.44 16.69
CA ALA A 81 10.89 16.61 16.28
C ALA A 81 10.94 17.68 17.37
N LYS A 82 10.91 18.91 16.94
CA LYS A 82 10.86 20.05 17.88
C LYS A 82 9.50 20.08 18.57
N ALA A 83 9.52 20.02 19.88
CA ALA A 83 8.32 20.02 20.70
C ALA A 83 8.42 21.09 21.80
N GLY A 84 7.26 21.61 22.19
CA GLY A 84 7.14 22.51 23.32
C GLY A 84 7.18 21.78 24.67
N THR A 85 7.11 22.55 25.74
CA THR A 85 7.19 22.07 27.13
C THR A 85 6.07 21.10 27.52
N GLU A 86 4.94 21.15 26.82
CA GLU A 86 3.80 20.28 27.07
C GLU A 86 3.78 19.02 26.21
N GLY A 87 4.85 18.70 25.49
CA GLY A 87 4.92 17.58 24.60
C GLY A 87 4.19 17.76 23.26
N LYS A 88 3.72 18.96 22.99
CA LYS A 88 3.12 19.31 21.71
C LYS A 88 4.20 19.68 20.70
N LEU A 89 4.12 19.12 19.51
CA LEU A 89 5.03 19.47 18.42
C LEU A 89 4.73 20.88 17.89
N PHE A 90 5.77 21.60 17.51
CA PHE A 90 5.62 22.90 16.83
C PHE A 90 5.05 22.78 15.42
N GLY A 91 5.11 21.58 14.85
CA GLY A 91 4.52 21.24 13.56
C GLY A 91 3.76 19.93 13.63
N SER A 92 3.53 19.33 12.50
CA SER A 92 2.90 18.01 12.40
C SER A 92 3.81 17.04 11.67
N ILE A 93 3.80 15.78 12.08
CA ILE A 93 4.49 14.70 11.38
C ILE A 93 3.48 14.00 10.49
N GLY A 94 3.69 14.13 9.20
CA GLY A 94 2.85 13.53 8.17
C GLY A 94 3.45 12.26 7.58
N THR A 95 2.77 11.73 6.59
CA THR A 95 3.18 10.52 5.87
C THR A 95 4.56 10.67 5.21
N SER A 96 4.89 11.86 4.72
CA SER A 96 6.19 12.17 4.11
C SER A 96 7.33 12.04 5.10
N ASP A 97 7.14 12.58 6.30
CA ASP A 97 8.17 12.57 7.35
C ASP A 97 8.47 11.16 7.83
N ILE A 98 7.42 10.35 7.96
CA ILE A 98 7.53 8.94 8.33
C ILE A 98 8.27 8.15 7.23
N ALA A 99 7.93 8.38 5.97
CA ALA A 99 8.60 7.73 4.85
C ALA A 99 10.08 8.10 4.78
N GLU A 100 10.42 9.37 4.92
CA GLU A 100 11.82 9.83 4.95
C GLU A 100 12.62 9.23 6.11
N ALA A 101 12.03 9.20 7.29
CA ALA A 101 12.68 8.62 8.46
C ALA A 101 12.89 7.11 8.31
N ALA A 102 11.93 6.41 7.74
CA ALA A 102 12.06 4.99 7.45
C ALA A 102 13.17 4.71 6.44
N VAL A 103 13.27 5.50 5.39
CA VAL A 103 14.36 5.40 4.38
C VAL A 103 15.72 5.65 5.03
N LYS A 104 15.84 6.67 5.88
CA LYS A 104 17.07 6.94 6.64
C LYS A 104 17.46 5.81 7.57
N ALA A 105 16.48 5.10 8.12
CA ALA A 105 16.69 3.94 8.97
C ALA A 105 16.99 2.64 8.19
N GLY A 106 16.99 2.69 6.86
CA GLY A 106 17.30 1.56 6.00
C GLY A 106 16.09 0.76 5.54
N GLN A 107 14.88 1.23 5.81
CA GLN A 107 13.63 0.59 5.37
C GLN A 107 12.99 1.41 4.26
N PRO A 108 12.96 0.92 3.01
CA PRO A 108 12.39 1.65 1.90
C PRO A 108 10.86 1.65 1.97
N ILE A 109 10.29 2.74 2.45
CA ILE A 109 8.84 2.93 2.55
C ILE A 109 8.47 4.16 1.72
N SER A 110 7.45 4.02 0.88
CA SER A 110 6.89 5.12 0.11
C SER A 110 5.82 5.86 0.91
N ARG A 111 5.72 7.16 0.68
CA ARG A 111 4.67 7.99 1.28
C ARG A 111 3.26 7.44 1.01
N SER A 112 3.03 6.89 -0.16
CA SER A 112 1.75 6.30 -0.54
C SER A 112 1.39 5.02 0.23
N GLU A 113 2.38 4.34 0.77
CA GLU A 113 2.20 3.14 1.59
C GLU A 113 1.81 3.47 3.03
N VAL A 114 2.12 4.68 3.49
CA VAL A 114 1.84 5.12 4.86
C VAL A 114 0.39 5.58 4.98
N ARG A 115 -0.32 5.00 5.93
CA ARG A 115 -1.70 5.36 6.26
C ARG A 115 -1.81 5.83 7.69
N MET A 116 -2.38 7.02 7.86
CA MET A 116 -2.57 7.65 9.16
C MET A 116 -4.06 7.90 9.40
N PRO A 117 -4.80 6.92 9.93
CA PRO A 117 -6.24 7.05 10.11
C PRO A 117 -6.63 8.15 11.10
N THR A 118 -5.75 8.49 12.02
CA THR A 118 -5.96 9.57 13.00
C THR A 118 -5.43 10.94 12.53
N GLY A 119 -4.83 10.99 11.32
CA GLY A 119 -4.22 12.21 10.79
C GLY A 119 -2.77 12.43 11.24
N PRO A 120 -2.21 13.61 10.94
CA PRO A 120 -0.83 13.92 11.30
C PRO A 120 -0.59 13.89 12.80
N ILE A 121 0.62 13.45 13.20
CA ILE A 121 1.02 13.39 14.60
C ILE A 121 1.47 14.77 15.06
N ARG A 122 0.92 15.23 16.16
CA ARG A 122 1.21 16.58 16.72
C ARG A 122 1.74 16.56 18.16
N VAL A 123 1.88 15.38 18.73
CA VAL A 123 2.36 15.19 20.10
C VAL A 123 3.51 14.21 20.13
N THR A 124 4.40 14.36 21.10
CA THR A 124 5.48 13.39 21.34
C THR A 124 4.95 12.10 21.95
N GLY A 125 5.70 11.03 21.84
CA GLY A 125 5.39 9.76 22.43
C GLY A 125 5.29 8.64 21.40
N GLU A 126 4.74 7.52 21.83
CA GLU A 126 4.55 6.34 20.97
C GLU A 126 3.26 6.47 20.17
N HIS A 127 3.38 6.27 18.88
CA HIS A 127 2.27 6.28 17.94
C HIS A 127 2.33 5.06 17.05
N GLN A 128 1.17 4.64 16.57
CA GLN A 128 1.06 3.54 15.63
C GLN A 128 0.62 4.07 14.27
N VAL A 129 1.31 3.64 13.23
CA VAL A 129 1.03 4.01 11.85
C VAL A 129 0.82 2.74 11.05
N GLN A 130 -0.21 2.73 10.23
CA GLN A 130 -0.47 1.61 9.34
C GLN A 130 0.28 1.77 8.04
N LEU A 131 0.90 0.68 7.59
CA LEU A 131 1.58 0.59 6.31
C LEU A 131 0.82 -0.37 5.40
N HIS A 132 0.44 0.10 4.24
CA HIS A 132 -0.22 -0.70 3.23
C HIS A 132 0.79 -1.08 2.15
N LEU A 133 1.41 -2.24 2.30
CA LEU A 133 2.48 -2.70 1.41
C LEU A 133 1.96 -3.39 0.16
N HIS A 134 0.85 -4.10 0.31
CA HIS A 134 0.17 -4.81 -0.77
C HIS A 134 -1.34 -4.84 -0.48
N THR A 135 -2.16 -5.16 -1.48
CA THR A 135 -3.61 -5.25 -1.32
C THR A 135 -4.02 -6.17 -0.16
N ASP A 136 -3.23 -7.22 0.07
CA ASP A 136 -3.46 -8.22 1.13
C ASP A 136 -2.51 -8.09 2.32
N VAL A 137 -1.58 -7.14 2.30
CA VAL A 137 -0.54 -7.02 3.34
C VAL A 137 -0.59 -5.62 3.95
N ASP A 138 -1.03 -5.57 5.19
CA ASP A 138 -1.02 -4.39 6.03
C ASP A 138 -0.17 -4.64 7.27
N VAL A 139 0.62 -3.66 7.66
CA VAL A 139 1.49 -3.75 8.84
C VAL A 139 1.30 -2.52 9.71
N THR A 140 1.33 -2.72 11.01
CA THR A 140 1.37 -1.62 11.98
C THR A 140 2.82 -1.34 12.36
N LEU A 141 3.28 -0.14 12.07
CA LEU A 141 4.60 0.35 12.44
C LEU A 141 4.50 1.16 13.73
N GLN A 142 5.34 0.83 14.70
CA GLN A 142 5.46 1.64 15.90
C GLN A 142 6.42 2.80 15.66
N VAL A 143 5.94 4.00 15.87
CA VAL A 143 6.71 5.23 15.72
C VAL A 143 6.82 5.91 17.08
N THR A 144 8.03 6.15 17.51
CA THR A 144 8.31 6.90 18.74
C THR A 144 8.80 8.29 18.36
N ILE A 145 8.13 9.31 18.86
CA ILE A 145 8.51 10.70 18.62
C ILE A 145 9.16 11.26 19.87
N VAL A 146 10.40 11.67 19.70
CA VAL A 146 11.21 12.23 20.76
C VAL A 146 11.30 13.74 20.57
N ALA A 147 11.12 14.48 21.65
CA ALA A 147 11.31 15.92 21.62
C ALA A 147 12.77 16.26 21.38
N GLU A 148 13.01 17.12 20.40
CA GLU A 148 14.32 17.69 20.13
C GLU A 148 14.35 19.12 20.67
N GLU A 149 15.31 19.39 21.52
CA GLU A 149 15.53 20.74 22.04
C GLU A 149 16.24 21.66 21.02
#